data_36d1a550c592e57fe0c8c930d9ecb040
#
_entry.id   36d1a550c592e57fe0c8c930d9ecb040
#
_cell.length_a   1.000
_cell.length_b   1.000
_cell.length_c   1.000
_cell.angle_alpha   90.00
_cell.angle_beta   90.00
_cell.angle_gamma   90.00
#
_symmetry.space_group_name_H-M   'P 1'
#
loop_
_entity.id
_entity.type
_entity.pdbx_description
1 polymer ?
#
loop_
_entity_poly.entity_id
_entity_poly.type
_entity_poly.pdbx_seq_one_letter_code
_entity_poly.pdbx_strand_id
1 'polypeptide(L)'
;MSFQKLNASFVSGSGTVSPAIQTDYTGTAEFYVTNITSKDDVQELRITIDDSFMSTLPKAYRQLLQNQTWPSAKITISLKSAPITAYLHVSEDHELEGCERQISSLLTNNYFSLSEDPDAAQCFVELSTKLDMGEVVTGGVYDLNTCYCTIVLKIYNNKTQQMLLNYSANQIKVLVPVNKSATASISMCVREVMKRVNRELPNQIKKLKIN
;
A
#
# COMPACT_ATOMS: atom_id res chain seq x y z
N MET A 1 2.31 -40.98 0.94
CA MET A 1 3.14 -41.49 2.05
C MET A 1 2.42 -41.19 3.34
N SER A 2 2.00 -42.17 4.10
CA SER A 2 1.35 -42.02 5.39
C SER A 2 2.39 -42.02 6.52
N PHE A 3 2.11 -41.26 7.58
CA PHE A 3 2.93 -41.18 8.79
C PHE A 3 4.35 -40.62 8.59
N GLN A 4 4.55 -39.81 7.53
CA GLN A 4 5.81 -39.14 7.28
C GLN A 4 5.91 -37.85 8.10
N LYS A 5 6.99 -37.68 8.85
CA LYS A 5 7.23 -36.45 9.60
C LYS A 5 7.78 -35.35 8.68
N LEU A 6 7.16 -34.18 8.72
CA LEU A 6 7.47 -33.03 7.88
C LEU A 6 7.83 -31.82 8.73
N ASN A 7 8.76 -31.01 8.24
CA ASN A 7 9.12 -29.70 8.77
C ASN A 7 8.73 -28.60 7.78
N ALA A 8 8.28 -27.48 8.28
CA ALA A 8 8.06 -26.27 7.47
C ALA A 8 8.89 -25.11 8.03
N SER A 9 9.50 -24.34 7.14
CA SER A 9 10.30 -23.15 7.50
C SER A 9 10.17 -22.07 6.46
N PHE A 10 10.31 -20.81 6.87
CA PHE A 10 10.37 -19.69 5.93
C PHE A 10 11.68 -19.72 5.13
N VAL A 11 11.58 -19.57 3.81
CA VAL A 11 12.70 -19.33 2.88
C VAL A 11 12.84 -17.84 2.66
N SER A 12 11.72 -17.15 2.49
CA SER A 12 11.63 -15.68 2.48
C SER A 12 10.46 -15.23 3.37
N GLY A 13 10.65 -14.11 4.02
CA GLY A 13 9.71 -13.64 5.05
C GLY A 13 10.08 -14.13 6.45
N SER A 14 9.17 -13.94 7.39
CA SER A 14 9.36 -14.36 8.80
C SER A 14 8.03 -14.50 9.52
N GLY A 15 8.01 -15.44 10.45
CA GLY A 15 6.84 -15.74 11.29
C GLY A 15 7.09 -16.99 12.10
N THR A 16 6.07 -17.44 12.81
CA THR A 16 6.09 -18.71 13.56
C THR A 16 5.32 -19.76 12.79
N VAL A 17 5.97 -20.89 12.52
CA VAL A 17 5.34 -22.06 11.93
C VAL A 17 5.18 -23.14 13.01
N SER A 18 4.10 -23.90 12.95
CA SER A 18 3.90 -25.04 13.85
C SER A 18 5.11 -25.98 13.78
N PRO A 19 5.43 -26.69 14.89
CA PRO A 19 6.51 -27.67 14.90
C PRO A 19 6.25 -28.78 13.88
N ALA A 20 7.26 -29.64 13.68
CA ALA A 20 7.18 -30.80 12.78
C ALA A 20 5.90 -31.60 13.02
N ILE A 21 5.18 -31.90 11.94
CA ILE A 21 3.88 -32.59 11.97
C ILE A 21 4.02 -33.91 11.18
N GLN A 22 3.35 -34.94 11.65
CA GLN A 22 3.28 -36.23 10.97
C GLN A 22 2.06 -36.24 10.04
N THR A 23 2.23 -36.73 8.81
CA THR A 23 1.11 -36.95 7.90
C THR A 23 0.18 -38.01 8.46
N ASP A 24 -1.10 -37.86 8.21
CA ASP A 24 -2.12 -38.87 8.55
C ASP A 24 -2.07 -40.07 7.60
N TYR A 25 -3.06 -40.97 7.75
CA TYR A 25 -3.18 -42.19 6.92
C TYR A 25 -3.46 -41.88 5.44
N THR A 26 -3.96 -40.68 5.12
CA THR A 26 -4.18 -40.22 3.74
C THR A 26 -2.92 -39.58 3.14
N GLY A 27 -1.90 -39.33 3.95
CA GLY A 27 -0.67 -38.63 3.56
C GLY A 27 -0.79 -37.09 3.66
N THR A 28 -1.81 -36.58 4.35
CA THR A 28 -2.06 -35.14 4.54
C THR A 28 -1.44 -34.67 5.86
N ALA A 29 -0.88 -33.46 5.86
CA ALA A 29 -0.42 -32.74 7.06
C ALA A 29 -0.85 -31.28 7.00
N GLU A 30 -1.20 -30.70 8.14
CA GLU A 30 -1.61 -29.30 8.26
C GLU A 30 -0.59 -28.52 9.07
N PHE A 31 -0.05 -27.45 8.48
CA PHE A 31 0.84 -26.52 9.16
C PHE A 31 0.10 -25.22 9.46
N TYR A 32 0.27 -24.73 10.66
CA TYR A 32 -0.27 -23.45 11.10
C TYR A 32 0.85 -22.41 11.08
N VAL A 33 0.58 -21.28 10.42
CA VAL A 33 1.48 -20.13 10.40
C VAL A 33 0.87 -19.05 11.27
N THR A 34 1.60 -18.61 12.29
CA THR A 34 1.18 -17.56 13.21
C THR A 34 2.24 -16.48 13.33
N ASN A 35 1.87 -15.31 13.83
CA ASN A 35 2.80 -14.20 14.08
C ASN A 35 3.70 -13.88 12.88
N ILE A 36 3.10 -13.68 11.70
CA ILE A 36 3.85 -13.22 10.53
C ILE A 36 4.43 -11.84 10.86
N THR A 37 5.76 -11.73 10.86
CA THR A 37 6.48 -10.51 11.27
C THR A 37 7.11 -9.78 10.10
N SER A 38 7.34 -10.47 8.96
CA SER A 38 7.78 -9.81 7.74
C SER A 38 6.65 -8.98 7.13
N LYS A 39 7.03 -7.84 6.55
CA LYS A 39 6.13 -6.93 5.81
C LYS A 39 6.13 -7.18 4.30
N ASP A 40 6.83 -8.23 3.85
CA ASP A 40 6.88 -8.58 2.43
C ASP A 40 5.51 -9.08 1.97
N ASP A 41 5.00 -8.52 0.90
CA ASP A 41 3.70 -8.88 0.31
C ASP A 41 3.63 -10.36 -0.11
N VAL A 42 4.78 -10.94 -0.39
CA VAL A 42 4.92 -12.34 -0.78
C VAL A 42 5.98 -12.99 0.07
N GLN A 43 5.60 -14.08 0.73
CA GLN A 43 6.51 -14.89 1.54
C GLN A 43 6.53 -16.32 1.04
N GLU A 44 7.61 -17.04 1.25
CA GLU A 44 7.78 -18.41 0.80
C GLU A 44 8.09 -19.34 1.97
N LEU A 45 7.30 -20.38 2.11
CA LEU A 45 7.55 -21.50 3.00
C LEU A 45 8.10 -22.67 2.20
N ARG A 46 9.09 -23.37 2.78
CA ARG A 46 9.56 -24.65 2.29
C ARG A 46 9.13 -25.75 3.26
N ILE A 47 8.53 -26.80 2.72
CA ILE A 47 8.20 -28.02 3.45
C ILE A 47 9.20 -29.09 3.03
N THR A 48 9.81 -29.74 4.01
CA THR A 48 10.79 -30.82 3.82
C THR A 48 10.44 -32.01 4.69
N ILE A 49 10.93 -33.18 4.32
CA ILE A 49 10.88 -34.34 5.19
C ILE A 49 11.80 -34.08 6.39
N ASP A 50 11.31 -34.41 7.60
CA ASP A 50 12.14 -34.38 8.80
C ASP A 50 13.14 -35.53 8.74
N ASP A 51 14.40 -35.20 8.62
CA ASP A 51 15.51 -36.15 8.52
C ASP A 51 16.09 -36.52 9.89
N SER A 52 15.48 -36.12 10.99
CA SER A 52 15.93 -36.41 12.36
C SER A 52 16.06 -37.92 12.64
N PHE A 53 15.24 -38.77 11.94
CA PHE A 53 15.33 -40.21 12.01
C PHE A 53 16.69 -40.74 11.55
N MET A 54 17.42 -40.01 10.70
CA MET A 54 18.74 -40.41 10.21
C MET A 54 19.74 -40.61 11.35
N SER A 55 19.59 -39.87 12.44
CA SER A 55 20.45 -39.99 13.61
C SER A 55 20.35 -41.36 14.31
N THR A 56 19.21 -42.01 14.17
CA THR A 56 18.94 -43.36 14.77
C THR A 56 19.40 -44.50 13.91
N LEU A 57 19.77 -44.25 12.63
CA LEU A 57 20.19 -45.30 11.71
C LEU A 57 21.67 -45.70 11.94
N PRO A 58 22.02 -46.98 11.66
CA PRO A 58 23.40 -47.41 11.61
C PRO A 58 24.24 -46.57 10.61
N LYS A 59 25.54 -46.44 10.90
CA LYS A 59 26.45 -45.57 10.13
C LYS A 59 26.44 -45.84 8.60
N ALA A 60 26.38 -47.14 8.21
CA ALA A 60 26.37 -47.53 6.81
C ALA A 60 25.14 -47.00 6.06
N TYR A 61 23.95 -47.05 6.69
CA TYR A 61 22.72 -46.54 6.09
C TYR A 61 22.71 -45.01 6.04
N ARG A 62 23.25 -44.34 7.05
CA ARG A 62 23.42 -42.86 7.05
C ARG A 62 24.24 -42.38 5.87
N GLN A 63 25.37 -43.07 5.57
CA GLN A 63 26.24 -42.70 4.45
C GLN A 63 25.55 -42.86 3.09
N LEU A 64 24.70 -43.87 2.91
CA LEU A 64 23.92 -44.04 1.69
C LEU A 64 22.86 -42.96 1.50
N LEU A 65 22.24 -42.52 2.57
CA LEU A 65 21.16 -41.53 2.54
C LEU A 65 21.65 -40.07 2.54
N GLN A 66 22.88 -39.78 3.00
CA GLN A 66 23.46 -38.45 3.05
C GLN A 66 23.55 -37.76 1.68
N ASN A 67 23.66 -38.52 0.60
CA ASN A 67 23.76 -38.00 -0.76
C ASN A 67 22.41 -37.96 -1.50
N GLN A 68 21.32 -38.30 -0.81
CA GLN A 68 19.99 -38.26 -1.43
C GLN A 68 19.36 -36.88 -1.26
N THR A 69 18.88 -36.31 -2.38
CA THR A 69 18.08 -35.10 -2.35
C THR A 69 16.64 -35.44 -1.95
N TRP A 70 16.25 -35.04 -0.77
CA TRP A 70 14.88 -35.24 -0.29
C TRP A 70 13.90 -34.33 -1.03
N PRO A 71 12.70 -34.79 -1.35
CA PRO A 71 11.68 -33.99 -1.97
C PRO A 71 11.29 -32.80 -1.02
N SER A 72 11.11 -31.67 -1.61
CA SER A 72 10.64 -30.48 -0.89
C SER A 72 9.52 -29.80 -1.68
N ALA A 73 8.57 -29.22 -0.98
CA ALA A 73 7.53 -28.40 -1.58
C ALA A 73 7.72 -26.94 -1.15
N LYS A 74 7.35 -26.02 -2.03
CA LYS A 74 7.32 -24.59 -1.76
C LYS A 74 5.88 -24.11 -1.77
N ILE A 75 5.52 -23.32 -0.77
CA ILE A 75 4.21 -22.66 -0.67
C ILE A 75 4.44 -21.15 -0.64
N THR A 76 3.81 -20.48 -1.57
CA THR A 76 3.80 -19.00 -1.59
C THR A 76 2.63 -18.50 -0.77
N ILE A 77 2.91 -17.66 0.21
CA ILE A 77 1.92 -16.95 1.02
C ILE A 77 1.85 -15.52 0.53
N SER A 78 0.71 -15.12 -0.04
CA SER A 78 0.45 -13.73 -0.39
C SER A 78 -0.28 -13.08 0.79
N LEU A 79 0.37 -12.09 1.40
CA LEU A 79 -0.24 -11.28 2.44
C LEU A 79 -1.04 -10.17 1.75
N LYS A 80 -2.36 -10.27 1.80
CA LYS A 80 -3.22 -9.11 1.54
C LYS A 80 -3.40 -8.42 2.86
N SER A 81 -2.66 -7.33 3.10
CA SER A 81 -3.03 -6.41 4.17
C SER A 81 -4.46 -5.92 3.89
N ALA A 82 -5.32 -5.98 4.88
CA ALA A 82 -6.62 -5.31 4.78
C ALA A 82 -6.36 -3.84 4.44
N PRO A 83 -7.07 -3.27 3.46
CA PRO A 83 -6.89 -1.87 3.12
C PRO A 83 -7.17 -1.03 4.37
N ILE A 84 -6.27 -0.09 4.64
CA ILE A 84 -6.41 0.83 5.77
C ILE A 84 -7.64 1.70 5.49
N THR A 85 -8.56 1.76 6.43
CA THR A 85 -9.73 2.61 6.30
C THR A 85 -9.36 4.07 6.52
N ALA A 86 -9.79 4.96 5.63
CA ALA A 86 -9.55 6.38 5.72
C ALA A 86 -10.85 7.17 5.49
N TYR A 87 -11.05 8.21 6.28
CA TYR A 87 -12.11 9.21 6.06
C TYR A 87 -11.51 10.43 5.37
N LEU A 88 -12.06 10.83 4.23
CA LEU A 88 -11.63 12.03 3.51
C LEU A 88 -12.51 13.20 3.89
N HIS A 89 -11.92 14.16 4.58
CA HIS A 89 -12.52 15.45 4.90
C HIS A 89 -12.04 16.51 3.90
N VAL A 90 -12.98 17.17 3.25
CA VAL A 90 -12.69 18.31 2.37
C VAL A 90 -12.96 19.59 3.14
N SER A 91 -11.97 20.48 3.22
CA SER A 91 -12.09 21.74 3.91
C SER A 91 -13.19 22.61 3.30
N GLU A 92 -13.87 23.41 4.12
CA GLU A 92 -14.91 24.37 3.66
C GLU A 92 -14.35 25.40 2.66
N ASP A 93 -13.07 25.76 2.76
CA ASP A 93 -12.36 26.69 1.86
C ASP A 93 -11.86 26.01 0.56
N HIS A 94 -12.52 24.94 0.11
CA HIS A 94 -12.12 24.19 -1.06
C HIS A 94 -12.48 24.92 -2.36
N GLU A 95 -11.47 25.43 -3.08
CA GLU A 95 -11.66 26.27 -4.28
C GLU A 95 -11.49 25.54 -5.61
N LEU A 96 -10.86 24.34 -5.61
CA LEU A 96 -10.64 23.53 -6.82
C LEU A 96 -11.66 22.40 -6.94
N GLU A 97 -12.89 22.73 -7.32
CA GLU A 97 -13.97 21.76 -7.51
C GLU A 97 -13.56 20.60 -8.44
N GLY A 98 -13.90 19.37 -8.05
CA GLY A 98 -13.58 18.15 -8.79
C GLY A 98 -12.20 17.56 -8.45
N CYS A 99 -11.37 18.27 -7.68
CA CYS A 99 -10.10 17.76 -7.18
C CYS A 99 -10.32 16.62 -6.18
N GLU A 100 -11.34 16.71 -5.33
CA GLU A 100 -11.70 15.72 -4.32
C GLU A 100 -11.94 14.32 -4.90
N ARG A 101 -12.60 14.24 -6.07
CA ARG A 101 -12.86 12.98 -6.78
C ARG A 101 -11.56 12.31 -7.26
N GLN A 102 -10.64 13.12 -7.79
CA GLN A 102 -9.36 12.61 -8.28
C GLN A 102 -8.46 12.17 -7.12
N ILE A 103 -8.47 12.91 -6.01
CA ILE A 103 -7.77 12.54 -4.78
C ILE A 103 -8.37 11.26 -4.18
N SER A 104 -9.70 11.15 -4.08
CA SER A 104 -10.38 9.94 -3.62
C SER A 104 -9.96 8.71 -4.44
N SER A 105 -9.98 8.83 -5.77
CA SER A 105 -9.54 7.76 -6.66
C SER A 105 -8.07 7.39 -6.45
N LEU A 106 -7.20 8.39 -6.27
CA LEU A 106 -5.78 8.16 -6.03
C LEU A 106 -5.53 7.47 -4.68
N LEU A 107 -6.26 7.84 -3.64
CA LEU A 107 -6.16 7.22 -2.31
C LEU A 107 -6.63 5.76 -2.36
N THR A 108 -7.76 5.47 -3.00
CA THR A 108 -8.31 4.11 -3.10
C THR A 108 -7.41 3.19 -3.93
N ASN A 109 -6.80 3.69 -4.98
CA ASN A 109 -5.88 2.91 -5.81
C ASN A 109 -4.54 2.63 -5.12
N ASN A 110 -4.21 3.36 -4.05
CA ASN A 110 -2.91 3.33 -3.41
C ASN A 110 -2.93 2.94 -1.93
N TYR A 111 -3.84 2.09 -1.47
CA TYR A 111 -3.81 1.48 -0.11
C TYR A 111 -4.96 1.80 0.83
N PHE A 112 -5.83 2.76 0.53
CA PHE A 112 -6.92 3.11 1.43
C PHE A 112 -8.25 2.54 0.95
N SER A 113 -9.11 2.15 1.89
CA SER A 113 -10.54 2.00 1.67
C SER A 113 -11.23 3.21 2.29
N LEU A 114 -11.93 4.02 1.48
CA LEU A 114 -12.61 5.19 2.03
C LEU A 114 -13.83 4.77 2.83
N SER A 115 -13.98 5.37 4.00
CA SER A 115 -15.12 5.23 4.91
C SER A 115 -15.96 6.51 4.88
N GLU A 116 -17.27 6.36 4.98
CA GLU A 116 -18.18 7.50 5.17
C GLU A 116 -18.28 7.92 6.65
N ASP A 117 -17.89 7.01 7.56
CA ASP A 117 -17.88 7.26 9.00
C ASP A 117 -16.48 7.66 9.48
N PRO A 118 -16.30 8.91 9.97
CA PRO A 118 -15.02 9.38 10.47
C PRO A 118 -14.54 8.60 11.69
N ASP A 119 -15.43 8.13 12.56
CA ASP A 119 -15.07 7.44 13.81
C ASP A 119 -14.63 5.98 13.56
N ALA A 120 -15.13 5.36 12.49
CA ALA A 120 -14.75 4.01 12.08
C ALA A 120 -13.44 3.97 11.28
N ALA A 121 -12.96 5.12 10.78
CA ALA A 121 -11.76 5.19 9.98
C ALA A 121 -10.49 5.09 10.84
N GLN A 122 -9.48 4.36 10.34
CA GLN A 122 -8.16 4.30 10.98
C GLN A 122 -7.33 5.56 10.73
N CYS A 123 -7.56 6.22 9.59
CA CYS A 123 -6.90 7.45 9.21
C CYS A 123 -7.92 8.55 8.91
N PHE A 124 -7.59 9.76 9.31
CA PHE A 124 -8.30 10.97 8.92
C PHE A 124 -7.45 11.71 7.88
N VAL A 125 -8.05 11.99 6.73
CA VAL A 125 -7.39 12.69 5.60
C VAL A 125 -8.05 14.03 5.42
N GLU A 126 -7.30 15.10 5.59
CA GLU A 126 -7.73 16.49 5.38
C GLU A 126 -7.23 16.96 4.02
N LEU A 127 -8.14 17.39 3.16
CA LEU A 127 -7.85 17.99 1.86
C LEU A 127 -8.25 19.46 1.88
N SER A 128 -7.30 20.33 1.61
CA SER A 128 -7.56 21.76 1.34
C SER A 128 -6.97 22.18 0.00
N THR A 129 -7.65 23.07 -0.69
CA THR A 129 -7.18 23.61 -1.97
C THR A 129 -7.36 25.09 -2.02
N LYS A 130 -6.46 25.79 -2.74
CA LYS A 130 -6.52 27.23 -2.93
C LYS A 130 -6.24 27.60 -4.36
N LEU A 131 -6.94 28.63 -4.86
CA LEU A 131 -6.78 29.20 -6.18
C LEU A 131 -6.55 30.72 -6.08
N ASP A 132 -5.32 31.14 -6.23
CA ASP A 132 -4.97 32.54 -6.26
C ASP A 132 -4.89 33.04 -7.72
N MET A 133 -5.52 34.15 -8.01
CA MET A 133 -5.46 34.80 -9.32
C MET A 133 -4.27 35.75 -9.37
N GLY A 134 -3.46 35.59 -10.40
CA GLY A 134 -2.33 36.48 -10.70
C GLY A 134 -2.63 37.47 -11.83
N GLU A 135 -1.58 38.03 -12.39
CA GLU A 135 -1.67 39.01 -13.47
C GLU A 135 -2.11 38.37 -14.80
N VAL A 136 -2.75 39.19 -15.64
CA VAL A 136 -3.07 38.80 -17.02
C VAL A 136 -1.82 38.97 -17.88
N VAL A 137 -1.46 37.90 -18.60
CA VAL A 137 -0.37 37.94 -19.58
C VAL A 137 -0.96 38.28 -20.94
N THR A 138 -0.57 39.44 -21.47
CA THR A 138 -1.00 39.98 -22.78
C THR A 138 0.14 39.87 -23.80
N GLY A 139 -0.18 40.05 -25.07
CA GLY A 139 0.82 40.12 -26.18
C GLY A 139 1.03 38.82 -26.97
N GLY A 140 0.21 37.77 -26.72
CA GLY A 140 0.11 36.58 -27.55
C GLY A 140 -1.11 36.59 -28.47
N VAL A 141 -1.44 35.41 -29.03
CA VAL A 141 -2.66 35.21 -29.83
C VAL A 141 -3.93 35.35 -28.95
N TYR A 142 -3.81 35.08 -27.65
CA TYR A 142 -4.85 35.22 -26.65
C TYR A 142 -4.26 35.78 -25.36
N ASP A 143 -5.03 36.58 -24.64
CA ASP A 143 -4.72 36.98 -23.28
C ASP A 143 -4.95 35.80 -22.32
N LEU A 144 -4.04 35.62 -21.38
CA LEU A 144 -4.03 34.50 -20.43
C LEU A 144 -4.08 34.99 -19.01
N ASN A 145 -5.04 34.52 -18.22
CA ASN A 145 -5.03 34.66 -16.77
C ASN A 145 -3.96 33.75 -16.16
N THR A 146 -3.15 34.30 -15.27
CA THR A 146 -2.27 33.49 -14.43
C THR A 146 -3.04 33.01 -13.22
N CYS A 147 -3.05 31.71 -12.97
CA CYS A 147 -3.64 31.10 -11.79
C CYS A 147 -2.54 30.37 -11.01
N TYR A 148 -2.57 30.48 -9.69
CA TYR A 148 -1.68 29.73 -8.79
C TYR A 148 -2.52 28.76 -7.96
N CYS A 149 -2.32 27.49 -8.17
CA CYS A 149 -3.08 26.42 -7.54
C CYS A 149 -2.27 25.78 -6.42
N THR A 150 -2.88 25.61 -5.27
CA THR A 150 -2.28 24.92 -4.13
C THR A 150 -3.18 23.76 -3.69
N ILE A 151 -2.59 22.59 -3.45
CA ILE A 151 -3.24 21.45 -2.81
C ILE A 151 -2.43 21.10 -1.57
N VAL A 152 -3.10 20.96 -0.43
CA VAL A 152 -2.53 20.43 0.81
C VAL A 152 -3.33 19.21 1.21
N LEU A 153 -2.62 18.10 1.44
CA LEU A 153 -3.20 16.86 1.94
C LEU A 153 -2.47 16.45 3.21
N LYS A 154 -3.20 16.33 4.31
CA LYS A 154 -2.68 15.87 5.58
C LYS A 154 -3.34 14.55 5.95
N ILE A 155 -2.56 13.60 6.42
CA ILE A 155 -3.06 12.30 6.90
C ILE A 155 -2.68 12.15 8.36
N TYR A 156 -3.67 11.84 9.18
CA TYR A 156 -3.52 11.62 10.61
C TYR A 156 -3.92 10.19 10.97
N ASN A 157 -3.26 9.62 11.95
CA ASN A 157 -3.78 8.43 12.63
C ASN A 157 -4.99 8.86 13.48
N ASN A 158 -6.15 8.30 13.21
CA ASN A 158 -7.39 8.75 13.85
C ASN A 158 -7.43 8.49 15.36
N LYS A 159 -6.77 7.41 15.83
CA LYS A 159 -6.72 7.08 17.27
C LYS A 159 -5.74 7.94 18.05
N THR A 160 -4.55 8.16 17.49
CA THR A 160 -3.46 8.86 18.21
C THR A 160 -3.39 10.34 17.85
N GLN A 161 -4.13 10.80 16.84
CA GLN A 161 -4.08 12.16 16.28
C GLN A 161 -2.68 12.55 15.78
N GLN A 162 -1.79 11.59 15.62
CA GLN A 162 -0.45 11.82 15.10
C GLN A 162 -0.53 12.08 13.59
N MET A 163 0.13 13.16 13.14
CA MET A 163 0.30 13.42 11.72
C MET A 163 1.25 12.40 11.10
N LEU A 164 0.77 11.67 10.11
CA LEU A 164 1.50 10.65 9.37
C LEU A 164 2.09 11.20 8.07
N LEU A 165 1.39 12.13 7.43
CA LEU A 165 1.81 12.76 6.18
C LEU A 165 1.33 14.21 6.14
N ASN A 166 2.20 15.08 5.65
CA ASN A 166 1.85 16.42 5.21
C ASN A 166 2.42 16.62 3.81
N TYR A 167 1.53 16.53 2.81
CA TYR A 167 1.88 16.72 1.41
C TYR A 167 1.36 18.09 0.95
N SER A 168 2.16 18.80 0.17
CA SER A 168 1.76 20.06 -0.41
C SER A 168 2.29 20.24 -1.83
N ALA A 169 1.38 20.53 -2.74
CA ALA A 169 1.70 21.02 -4.08
C ALA A 169 1.39 22.52 -4.13
N ASN A 170 2.37 23.34 -3.77
CA ASN A 170 2.18 24.77 -3.60
C ASN A 170 2.38 25.54 -4.90
N GLN A 171 1.54 26.55 -5.11
CA GLN A 171 1.66 27.59 -6.13
C GLN A 171 2.00 27.06 -7.54
N ILE A 172 1.28 26.03 -7.97
CA ILE A 172 1.40 25.52 -9.33
C ILE A 172 0.84 26.56 -10.28
N LYS A 173 1.71 27.17 -11.08
CA LYS A 173 1.33 28.17 -12.07
C LYS A 173 0.61 27.51 -13.25
N VAL A 174 -0.59 28.01 -13.53
CA VAL A 174 -1.42 27.59 -14.67
C VAL A 174 -1.82 28.81 -15.46
N LEU A 175 -1.68 28.75 -16.79
CA LEU A 175 -2.12 29.80 -17.71
C LEU A 175 -3.45 29.39 -18.33
N VAL A 176 -4.47 30.21 -18.15
CA VAL A 176 -5.83 29.93 -18.61
C VAL A 176 -6.30 31.07 -19.55
N PRO A 177 -6.80 30.75 -20.74
CA PRO A 177 -7.32 31.79 -21.64
C PRO A 177 -8.44 32.61 -21.00
N VAL A 178 -8.38 33.93 -21.13
CA VAL A 178 -9.34 34.86 -20.53
C VAL A 178 -10.77 34.61 -20.97
N ASN A 179 -10.98 34.08 -22.18
CA ASN A 179 -12.29 33.80 -22.73
C ASN A 179 -12.94 32.49 -22.23
N LYS A 180 -12.29 31.76 -21.31
CA LYS A 180 -12.85 30.53 -20.72
C LYS A 180 -13.82 30.85 -19.59
N SER A 181 -14.86 30.02 -19.45
CA SER A 181 -15.74 30.08 -18.28
C SER A 181 -14.99 29.75 -16.98
N ALA A 182 -15.48 30.20 -15.84
CA ALA A 182 -14.89 29.91 -14.54
C ALA A 182 -14.72 28.38 -14.33
N THR A 183 -15.76 27.58 -14.60
CA THR A 183 -15.72 26.12 -14.48
C THR A 183 -14.64 25.48 -15.39
N ALA A 184 -14.51 25.95 -16.64
CA ALA A 184 -13.47 25.45 -17.55
C ALA A 184 -12.08 25.84 -17.05
N SER A 185 -11.93 27.01 -16.46
CA SER A 185 -10.67 27.49 -15.88
C SER A 185 -10.26 26.65 -14.67
N ILE A 186 -11.18 26.39 -13.74
CA ILE A 186 -10.96 25.52 -12.58
C ILE A 186 -10.57 24.11 -13.06
N SER A 187 -11.28 23.53 -14.03
CA SER A 187 -10.96 22.20 -14.57
C SER A 187 -9.54 22.15 -15.17
N MET A 188 -9.06 23.22 -15.81
CA MET A 188 -7.69 23.29 -16.30
C MET A 188 -6.69 23.35 -15.15
N CYS A 189 -6.97 24.13 -14.13
CA CYS A 189 -6.16 24.22 -12.91
C CYS A 189 -6.06 22.85 -12.21
N VAL A 190 -7.19 22.19 -11.98
CA VAL A 190 -7.23 20.85 -11.38
C VAL A 190 -6.39 19.86 -12.18
N ARG A 191 -6.54 19.85 -13.49
CA ARG A 191 -5.77 18.94 -14.36
C ARG A 191 -4.27 19.15 -14.22
N GLU A 192 -3.80 20.39 -14.21
CA GLU A 192 -2.36 20.70 -14.13
C GLU A 192 -1.78 20.36 -12.76
N VAL A 193 -2.45 20.74 -11.67
CA VAL A 193 -1.97 20.44 -10.34
C VAL A 193 -1.98 18.93 -10.04
N MET A 194 -2.99 18.21 -10.53
CA MET A 194 -3.09 16.76 -10.36
C MET A 194 -1.98 16.00 -11.10
N LYS A 195 -1.39 16.52 -12.16
CA LYS A 195 -0.19 15.91 -12.77
C LYS A 195 0.95 15.77 -11.77
N ARG A 196 1.17 16.79 -10.95
CA ARG A 196 2.20 16.77 -9.90
C ARG A 196 1.81 15.85 -8.76
N VAL A 197 0.58 15.96 -8.29
CA VAL A 197 0.05 15.11 -7.20
C VAL A 197 0.17 13.63 -7.56
N ASN A 198 -0.27 13.22 -8.75
CA ASN A 198 -0.23 11.84 -9.22
C ASN A 198 1.20 11.29 -9.33
N ARG A 199 2.18 12.12 -9.58
CA ARG A 199 3.59 11.73 -9.64
C ARG A 199 4.23 11.58 -8.27
N GLU A 200 3.90 12.45 -7.32
CA GLU A 200 4.61 12.58 -6.05
C GLU A 200 3.93 11.87 -4.88
N LEU A 201 2.61 12.04 -4.76
CA LEU A 201 1.84 11.55 -3.60
C LEU A 201 1.87 10.02 -3.43
N PRO A 202 1.74 9.18 -4.47
CA PRO A 202 1.78 7.73 -4.32
C PRO A 202 3.06 7.23 -3.65
N ASN A 203 4.20 7.82 -4.00
CA ASN A 203 5.50 7.45 -3.42
C ASN A 203 5.63 7.87 -1.95
N GLN A 204 4.93 8.90 -1.52
CA GLN A 204 4.90 9.32 -0.12
C GLN A 204 3.96 8.45 0.70
N ILE A 205 2.78 8.10 0.17
CA ILE A 205 1.84 7.18 0.82
C ILE A 205 2.49 5.81 1.05
N LYS A 206 3.24 5.29 0.08
CA LYS A 206 3.96 4.00 0.21
C LYS A 206 4.95 3.95 1.38
N LYS A 207 5.45 5.10 1.82
CA LYS A 207 6.40 5.19 2.94
C LYS A 207 5.72 5.28 4.30
N LEU A 208 4.39 5.43 4.34
CA LEU A 208 3.65 5.52 5.58
C LEU A 208 3.73 4.19 6.34
N LYS A 209 4.09 4.30 7.62
CA LYS A 209 4.01 3.20 8.58
C LYS A 209 2.75 3.42 9.41
N ILE A 210 1.66 2.81 8.99
CA ILE A 210 0.40 2.85 9.72
C ILE A 210 0.34 1.55 10.50
N ASN A 211 0.51 1.67 11.82
CA ASN A 211 0.46 0.54 12.76
C ASN A 211 -0.93 0.42 13.35
#